data_c5939c3117320b4293c09675248ab712
#
_entry.id   c5939c3117320b4293c09675248ab712
#
_cell.length_a   1.000
_cell.length_b   1.000
_cell.length_c   1.000
_cell.angle_alpha   90.00
_cell.angle_beta   90.00
_cell.angle_gamma   90.00
#
_symmetry.space_group_name_H-M   'P 1'
#
loop_
_entity.id
_entity.type
_entity.pdbx_description
1 polymer ?
#
loop_
_entity_poly.entity_id
_entity_poly.type
_entity_poly.pdbx_seq_one_letter_code
_entity_poly.pdbx_strand_id
1 'polypeptide(L)'
;MSRRCRLVTIFCAAVFAAIAAGPAHAQLAGQEIHLGVGGPLTTGSATFGVEMRQAVDLAVSERNAAGGILGARVGAIAVDDKADNQQGAAIAKQFCDDPADLGVVGHVNSGVTMAAAPVYAGCSLAMITPMSSSPGVTEQGLPNVFRLTNRDDRKGPGLARWLFAKGKRRAVVLDDGTVYGTGLAEGFVRGFAGAGGVIAVHESVKPGETDFRPLIGRLPQDFDVLFFAGIREGAYIVKDMRALGLTQMFACGDGCWSVDGFIKPAGDAASAGEGVRILSAAPALGSVPGSAEFAARYTAKYGPINNYAANSYDSARILMGAIERVATAKKGMPVRADVVAAMRARPFQGIAYARPVEWDAKGDNTAAVIFVNTVEGGRFKEIDQIGGP
;
A
#
# COMPACT_ATOMS: atom_id res chain seq x y z
N MET A 1 -91.21 -34.82 -9.90
CA MET A 1 -91.04 -33.50 -9.33
C MET A 1 -89.61 -33.35 -8.91
N SER A 2 -88.77 -32.69 -9.71
CA SER A 2 -87.34 -32.56 -9.50
C SER A 2 -86.98 -31.14 -9.11
N ARG A 3 -86.45 -30.94 -7.98
CA ARG A 3 -85.88 -29.60 -7.54
C ARG A 3 -84.40 -29.62 -7.87
N ARG A 4 -84.02 -28.75 -8.82
CA ARG A 4 -82.63 -28.41 -9.16
C ARG A 4 -82.10 -27.38 -8.16
N CYS A 5 -81.08 -27.72 -7.38
CA CYS A 5 -80.35 -26.86 -6.53
C CYS A 5 -79.23 -26.22 -7.36
N ARG A 6 -79.20 -24.87 -7.48
CA ARG A 6 -78.12 -24.11 -8.14
C ARG A 6 -77.06 -23.75 -7.06
N LEU A 7 -75.88 -24.31 -7.20
CA LEU A 7 -74.68 -23.85 -6.46
C LEU A 7 -74.18 -22.54 -7.09
N VAL A 8 -74.16 -21.50 -6.30
CA VAL A 8 -73.50 -20.25 -6.64
C VAL A 8 -72.08 -20.32 -6.08
N THR A 9 -71.09 -20.40 -6.99
CA THR A 9 -69.66 -20.38 -6.64
C THR A 9 -69.22 -18.95 -6.54
N ILE A 10 -68.91 -18.45 -5.33
CA ILE A 10 -68.34 -17.14 -5.11
C ILE A 10 -66.82 -17.28 -5.30
N PHE A 11 -66.27 -16.65 -6.35
CA PHE A 11 -64.84 -16.50 -6.59
C PHE A 11 -64.35 -15.33 -5.78
N CYS A 12 -63.68 -15.59 -4.65
CA CYS A 12 -62.90 -14.56 -3.94
C CYS A 12 -61.55 -14.35 -4.67
N ALA A 13 -61.43 -13.29 -5.46
CA ALA A 13 -60.17 -12.85 -6.01
C ALA A 13 -59.33 -12.21 -4.88
N ALA A 14 -58.37 -12.93 -4.34
CA ALA A 14 -57.38 -12.38 -3.46
C ALA A 14 -56.36 -11.59 -4.31
N VAL A 15 -56.47 -10.26 -4.29
CA VAL A 15 -55.45 -9.35 -4.83
C VAL A 15 -54.26 -9.38 -3.89
N PHE A 16 -53.23 -10.15 -4.25
CA PHE A 16 -51.89 -10.02 -3.64
C PHE A 16 -51.31 -8.68 -4.10
N ALA A 17 -51.36 -7.68 -3.26
CA ALA A 17 -50.53 -6.46 -3.39
C ALA A 17 -49.09 -6.89 -3.17
N ALA A 18 -48.35 -7.18 -4.22
CA ALA A 18 -46.90 -7.24 -4.18
C ALA A 18 -46.38 -5.85 -3.81
N ILE A 19 -46.07 -5.64 -2.53
CA ILE A 19 -45.28 -4.50 -2.08
C ILE A 19 -43.91 -4.75 -2.71
N ALA A 20 -43.67 -4.07 -3.86
CA ALA A 20 -42.33 -3.93 -4.42
C ALA A 20 -41.49 -3.21 -3.34
N ALA A 21 -40.76 -3.97 -2.55
CA ALA A 21 -39.64 -3.43 -1.80
C ALA A 21 -38.68 -2.89 -2.86
N GLY A 22 -38.80 -1.59 -3.17
CA GLY A 22 -37.85 -0.87 -3.98
C GLY A 22 -36.47 -1.10 -3.39
N PRO A 23 -35.41 -1.26 -4.20
CA PRO A 23 -34.09 -1.56 -3.69
C PRO A 23 -33.65 -0.46 -2.73
N ALA A 24 -33.32 -0.82 -1.52
CA ALA A 24 -32.73 0.07 -0.51
C ALA A 24 -31.39 0.71 -0.99
N HIS A 25 -31.01 0.45 -2.25
CA HIS A 25 -29.77 0.82 -2.88
C HIS A 25 -29.77 2.17 -3.62
N ALA A 26 -30.89 2.87 -3.75
CA ALA A 26 -30.99 4.09 -4.58
C ALA A 26 -31.03 5.40 -3.75
N GLN A 27 -30.63 5.34 -2.48
CA GLN A 27 -30.77 6.46 -1.54
C GLN A 27 -29.91 7.68 -1.91
N LEU A 28 -28.75 7.47 -2.58
CA LEU A 28 -27.84 8.49 -3.06
C LEU A 28 -27.78 8.56 -4.60
N ALA A 29 -28.83 8.09 -5.28
CA ALA A 29 -28.87 8.09 -6.74
C ALA A 29 -28.69 9.51 -7.30
N GLY A 30 -27.80 9.63 -8.30
CA GLY A 30 -27.47 10.93 -8.91
C GLY A 30 -26.42 11.75 -8.15
N GLN A 31 -25.95 11.29 -6.99
CA GLN A 31 -24.83 11.89 -6.28
C GLN A 31 -23.51 11.30 -6.75
N GLU A 32 -22.42 12.07 -6.58
CA GLU A 32 -21.06 11.62 -6.78
C GLU A 32 -20.29 11.63 -5.47
N ILE A 33 -19.43 10.62 -5.29
CA ILE A 33 -18.48 10.47 -4.17
C ILE A 33 -17.11 10.32 -4.79
N HIS A 34 -16.14 11.12 -4.34
CA HIS A 34 -14.77 11.01 -4.81
C HIS A 34 -13.87 10.36 -3.78
N LEU A 35 -12.89 9.59 -4.27
CA LEU A 35 -11.69 9.21 -3.57
C LEU A 35 -10.51 9.91 -4.23
N GLY A 36 -9.81 10.76 -3.49
CA GLY A 36 -8.54 11.31 -3.91
C GLY A 36 -7.49 10.20 -4.02
N VAL A 37 -6.61 10.28 -5.01
CA VAL A 37 -5.45 9.39 -5.16
C VAL A 37 -4.21 10.27 -5.33
N GLY A 38 -3.48 10.49 -4.24
CA GLY A 38 -2.26 11.31 -4.22
C GLY A 38 -1.01 10.43 -4.31
N GLY A 39 -0.22 10.60 -5.35
CA GLY A 39 1.03 9.84 -5.48
C GLY A 39 1.88 10.29 -6.67
N PRO A 40 3.15 9.86 -6.74
CA PRO A 40 4.04 10.21 -7.84
C PRO A 40 3.61 9.49 -9.12
N LEU A 41 3.28 10.25 -10.17
CA LEU A 41 2.86 9.68 -11.45
C LEU A 41 3.92 9.86 -12.55
N THR A 42 4.90 10.75 -12.36
CA THR A 42 5.87 11.14 -13.39
C THR A 42 7.33 11.13 -12.95
N THR A 43 7.65 10.83 -11.68
CA THR A 43 9.02 10.83 -11.15
C THR A 43 9.64 9.43 -11.06
N GLY A 44 10.83 9.32 -10.46
CA GLY A 44 11.52 8.05 -10.23
C GLY A 44 10.71 7.01 -9.45
N SER A 45 9.74 7.44 -8.64
CA SER A 45 8.81 6.58 -7.89
C SER A 45 7.50 6.31 -8.63
N ALA A 46 7.36 6.73 -9.90
CA ALA A 46 6.10 6.65 -10.66
C ALA A 46 5.55 5.23 -10.80
N THR A 47 6.41 4.20 -10.82
CA THR A 47 5.95 2.80 -10.87
C THR A 47 5.00 2.48 -9.72
N PHE A 48 5.26 2.99 -8.52
CA PHE A 48 4.40 2.81 -7.34
C PHE A 48 3.13 3.66 -7.39
N GLY A 49 3.24 4.93 -7.81
CA GLY A 49 2.08 5.82 -7.89
C GLY A 49 1.10 5.41 -8.98
N VAL A 50 1.61 5.01 -10.15
CA VAL A 50 0.78 4.49 -11.24
C VAL A 50 0.09 3.19 -10.85
N GLU A 51 0.79 2.26 -10.19
CA GLU A 51 0.20 1.03 -9.67
C GLU A 51 -0.90 1.32 -8.65
N MET A 52 -0.66 2.24 -7.70
CA MET A 52 -1.65 2.66 -6.72
C MET A 52 -2.90 3.20 -7.40
N ARG A 53 -2.76 4.12 -8.36
CA ARG A 53 -3.87 4.66 -9.14
C ARG A 53 -4.66 3.55 -9.84
N GLN A 54 -3.98 2.65 -10.55
CA GLN A 54 -4.62 1.56 -11.29
C GLN A 54 -5.37 0.59 -10.36
N ALA A 55 -4.83 0.29 -9.19
CA ALA A 55 -5.49 -0.58 -8.21
C ALA A 55 -6.72 0.10 -7.60
N VAL A 56 -6.67 1.40 -7.30
CA VAL A 56 -7.82 2.17 -6.84
C VAL A 56 -8.89 2.26 -7.94
N ASP A 57 -8.49 2.55 -9.19
CA ASP A 57 -9.41 2.58 -10.33
C ASP A 57 -10.14 1.25 -10.53
N LEU A 58 -9.45 0.13 -10.32
CA LEU A 58 -10.08 -1.20 -10.38
C LEU A 58 -11.13 -1.37 -9.28
N ALA A 59 -10.79 -1.05 -8.02
CA ALA A 59 -11.70 -1.14 -6.89
C ALA A 59 -12.95 -0.26 -7.09
N VAL A 60 -12.77 0.97 -7.56
CA VAL A 60 -13.84 1.92 -7.86
C VAL A 60 -14.71 1.43 -9.03
N SER A 61 -14.10 0.92 -10.08
CA SER A 61 -14.82 0.34 -11.24
C SER A 61 -15.71 -0.84 -10.82
N GLU A 62 -15.18 -1.75 -10.02
CA GLU A 62 -15.93 -2.90 -9.49
C GLU A 62 -17.06 -2.44 -8.56
N ARG A 63 -16.82 -1.45 -7.72
CA ARG A 63 -17.84 -0.87 -6.85
C ARG A 63 -18.99 -0.25 -7.65
N ASN A 64 -18.67 0.50 -8.70
CA ASN A 64 -19.67 1.11 -9.58
C ASN A 64 -20.46 0.05 -10.36
N ALA A 65 -19.80 -1.02 -10.83
CA ALA A 65 -20.49 -2.13 -11.47
C ALA A 65 -21.48 -2.87 -10.53
N ALA A 66 -21.20 -2.83 -9.21
CA ALA A 66 -22.11 -3.35 -8.17
C ALA A 66 -23.19 -2.34 -7.72
N GLY A 67 -23.36 -1.20 -8.41
CA GLY A 67 -24.39 -0.21 -8.11
C GLY A 67 -23.92 1.00 -7.29
N GLY A 68 -22.60 1.20 -7.16
CA GLY A 68 -22.02 2.33 -6.42
C GLY A 68 -22.22 2.25 -4.91
N ILE A 69 -22.18 3.37 -4.22
CA ILE A 69 -22.47 3.46 -2.77
C ILE A 69 -23.90 3.98 -2.60
N LEU A 70 -24.83 3.10 -2.26
CA LEU A 70 -26.26 3.41 -2.16
C LEU A 70 -26.82 4.16 -3.39
N GLY A 71 -26.32 3.81 -4.58
CA GLY A 71 -26.70 4.43 -5.86
C GLY A 71 -25.85 5.65 -6.25
N ALA A 72 -24.99 6.19 -5.38
CA ALA A 72 -24.01 7.21 -5.76
C ALA A 72 -22.89 6.60 -6.60
N ARG A 73 -22.47 7.32 -7.62
CA ARG A 73 -21.28 6.95 -8.40
C ARG A 73 -20.01 7.30 -7.64
N VAL A 74 -19.03 6.41 -7.62
CA VAL A 74 -17.72 6.67 -7.04
C VAL A 74 -16.73 7.07 -8.13
N GLY A 75 -15.99 8.16 -7.94
CA GLY A 75 -14.89 8.61 -8.77
C GLY A 75 -13.55 8.42 -8.06
N ALA A 76 -12.49 8.09 -8.81
CA ALA A 76 -11.10 8.15 -8.34
C ALA A 76 -10.41 9.34 -9.01
N ILE A 77 -9.99 10.33 -8.21
CA ILE A 77 -9.36 11.57 -8.69
C ILE A 77 -7.86 11.49 -8.42
N ALA A 78 -7.10 11.13 -9.44
CA ALA A 78 -5.65 10.95 -9.30
C ALA A 78 -4.90 12.26 -9.60
N VAL A 79 -3.98 12.64 -8.70
CA VAL A 79 -3.15 13.85 -8.83
C VAL A 79 -1.70 13.50 -8.54
N ASP A 80 -0.78 14.01 -9.39
CA ASP A 80 0.66 13.77 -9.31
C ASP A 80 1.33 14.63 -8.25
N ASP A 81 1.78 14.03 -7.17
CA ASP A 81 2.54 14.72 -6.12
C ASP A 81 4.05 14.85 -6.43
N LYS A 82 4.51 14.24 -7.54
CA LYS A 82 5.89 14.28 -8.01
C LYS A 82 6.95 13.82 -6.99
N ALA A 83 6.53 13.10 -5.95
CA ALA A 83 7.35 12.77 -4.78
C ALA A 83 7.90 14.03 -4.06
N ASP A 84 7.22 15.16 -4.17
CA ASP A 84 7.59 16.45 -3.57
C ASP A 84 6.68 16.79 -2.40
N ASN A 85 7.27 17.14 -1.25
CA ASN A 85 6.53 17.39 -0.02
C ASN A 85 5.60 18.62 -0.12
N GLN A 86 6.02 19.69 -0.82
CA GLN A 86 5.20 20.89 -0.98
C GLN A 86 4.05 20.63 -1.94
N GLN A 87 4.30 19.89 -3.02
CA GLN A 87 3.28 19.47 -3.95
C GLN A 87 2.25 18.56 -3.26
N GLY A 88 2.70 17.64 -2.39
CA GLY A 88 1.81 16.79 -1.60
C GLY A 88 0.86 17.60 -0.71
N ALA A 89 1.36 18.62 -0.01
CA ALA A 89 0.53 19.52 0.79
C ALA A 89 -0.45 20.36 -0.06
N ALA A 90 -0.04 20.79 -1.26
CA ALA A 90 -0.89 21.53 -2.19
C ALA A 90 -2.04 20.65 -2.73
N ILE A 91 -1.74 19.40 -3.08
CA ILE A 91 -2.74 18.41 -3.50
C ILE A 91 -3.71 18.09 -2.36
N ALA A 92 -3.21 17.98 -1.13
CA ALA A 92 -4.07 17.76 0.02
C ALA A 92 -5.09 18.89 0.18
N LYS A 93 -4.66 20.14 -0.04
CA LYS A 93 -5.60 21.27 -0.07
C LYS A 93 -6.62 21.13 -1.19
N GLN A 94 -6.22 20.73 -2.39
CA GLN A 94 -7.12 20.54 -3.53
C GLN A 94 -8.21 19.50 -3.20
N PHE A 95 -7.86 18.37 -2.59
CA PHE A 95 -8.83 17.35 -2.16
C PHE A 95 -9.72 17.85 -1.01
N CYS A 96 -9.19 18.66 -0.10
CA CYS A 96 -10.00 19.29 0.95
C CYS A 96 -11.05 20.26 0.37
N ASP A 97 -10.72 20.98 -0.69
CA ASP A 97 -11.60 21.97 -1.31
C ASP A 97 -12.74 21.34 -2.11
N ASP A 98 -12.63 20.08 -2.54
CA ASP A 98 -13.73 19.34 -3.19
C ASP A 98 -14.63 18.65 -2.14
N PRO A 99 -15.88 19.09 -1.96
CA PRO A 99 -16.79 18.48 -0.98
C PRO A 99 -17.21 17.05 -1.33
N ALA A 100 -17.02 16.58 -2.56
CA ALA A 100 -17.29 15.22 -2.98
C ALA A 100 -16.19 14.25 -2.56
N ASP A 101 -14.96 14.73 -2.25
CA ASP A 101 -13.88 13.91 -1.73
C ASP A 101 -14.15 13.52 -0.29
N LEU A 102 -14.38 12.22 -0.06
CA LEU A 102 -14.69 11.65 1.25
C LEU A 102 -13.56 10.78 1.83
N GLY A 103 -12.46 10.61 1.10
CA GLY A 103 -11.28 9.89 1.56
C GLY A 103 -10.17 9.91 0.54
N VAL A 104 -8.93 9.71 0.98
CA VAL A 104 -7.75 9.71 0.13
C VAL A 104 -6.97 8.41 0.27
N VAL A 105 -6.61 7.79 -0.85
CA VAL A 105 -5.57 6.77 -0.93
C VAL A 105 -4.26 7.44 -1.33
N GLY A 106 -3.27 7.40 -0.48
CA GLY A 106 -1.98 8.07 -0.69
C GLY A 106 -1.34 8.47 0.65
N HIS A 107 -0.18 9.06 0.58
CA HIS A 107 0.75 9.15 -0.54
C HIS A 107 1.71 7.95 -0.53
N VAL A 108 2.57 7.85 -1.55
CA VAL A 108 3.58 6.79 -1.64
C VAL A 108 4.78 7.09 -0.77
N ASN A 109 5.36 8.29 -0.94
CA ASN A 109 6.60 8.69 -0.26
C ASN A 109 6.30 9.20 1.15
N SER A 110 7.04 8.73 2.16
CA SER A 110 6.80 9.06 3.58
C SER A 110 6.87 10.55 3.87
N GLY A 111 7.83 11.28 3.30
CA GLY A 111 7.95 12.73 3.46
C GLY A 111 6.73 13.48 2.92
N VAL A 112 6.22 13.06 1.75
CA VAL A 112 5.02 13.62 1.12
C VAL A 112 3.78 13.35 1.98
N THR A 113 3.62 12.11 2.46
CA THR A 113 2.53 11.73 3.36
C THR A 113 2.53 12.58 4.63
N MET A 114 3.72 12.77 5.24
CA MET A 114 3.87 13.57 6.47
C MET A 114 3.54 15.05 6.25
N ALA A 115 3.82 15.59 5.07
CA ALA A 115 3.48 16.98 4.72
C ALA A 115 1.99 17.16 4.42
N ALA A 116 1.35 16.17 3.78
CA ALA A 116 -0.07 16.21 3.39
C ALA A 116 -1.03 15.91 4.57
N ALA A 117 -0.63 15.03 5.48
CA ALA A 117 -1.49 14.54 6.57
C ALA A 117 -2.09 15.63 7.47
N PRO A 118 -1.35 16.68 7.91
CA PRO A 118 -1.92 17.77 8.69
C PRO A 118 -2.96 18.59 7.92
N VAL A 119 -2.79 18.74 6.60
CA VAL A 119 -3.77 19.45 5.74
C VAL A 119 -5.07 18.67 5.69
N TYR A 120 -5.01 17.36 5.47
CA TYR A 120 -6.19 16.48 5.52
C TYR A 120 -6.87 16.48 6.90
N ALA A 121 -6.08 16.56 7.99
CA ALA A 121 -6.62 16.67 9.34
C ALA A 121 -7.43 17.97 9.52
N GLY A 122 -6.96 19.08 8.96
CA GLY A 122 -7.63 20.37 9.01
C GLY A 122 -9.01 20.37 8.36
N CYS A 123 -9.29 19.49 7.41
CA CYS A 123 -10.60 19.33 6.77
C CYS A 123 -11.31 18.01 7.13
N SER A 124 -10.80 17.29 8.12
CA SER A 124 -11.32 15.99 8.59
C SER A 124 -11.40 14.92 7.50
N LEU A 125 -10.53 14.96 6.49
CA LEU A 125 -10.52 14.01 5.40
C LEU A 125 -9.70 12.77 5.79
N ALA A 126 -10.32 11.59 5.77
CA ALA A 126 -9.62 10.33 6.05
C ALA A 126 -8.59 10.03 4.97
N MET A 127 -7.36 9.71 5.36
CA MET A 127 -6.34 9.23 4.44
C MET A 127 -5.83 7.86 4.85
N ILE A 128 -5.60 7.00 3.86
CA ILE A 128 -4.96 5.70 4.04
C ILE A 128 -3.78 5.58 3.11
N THR A 129 -2.58 5.44 3.66
CA THR A 129 -1.40 5.16 2.84
C THR A 129 -1.18 3.66 2.73
N PRO A 130 -1.11 3.12 1.49
CA PRO A 130 -0.75 1.71 1.27
C PRO A 130 0.75 1.45 1.40
N MET A 131 1.61 2.48 1.35
CA MET A 131 3.06 2.32 1.12
C MET A 131 3.95 3.09 2.09
N SER A 132 3.58 4.31 2.53
CA SER A 132 4.44 5.14 3.40
C SER A 132 4.69 4.47 4.75
N SER A 133 5.94 4.19 5.04
CA SER A 133 6.32 3.30 6.14
C SER A 133 7.12 3.97 7.26
N SER A 134 7.57 5.22 7.11
CA SER A 134 8.24 5.96 8.19
C SER A 134 7.35 6.03 9.44
N PRO A 135 7.89 5.77 10.64
CA PRO A 135 7.15 5.92 11.90
C PRO A 135 6.44 7.25 12.05
N GLY A 136 7.10 8.35 11.60
CA GLY A 136 6.56 9.70 11.67
C GLY A 136 5.21 9.90 10.98
N VAL A 137 4.80 9.03 10.06
CA VAL A 137 3.49 9.13 9.38
C VAL A 137 2.34 9.08 10.38
N THR A 138 2.37 8.15 11.32
CA THR A 138 1.30 7.95 12.32
C THR A 138 1.64 8.54 13.70
N GLU A 139 2.91 8.90 13.94
CA GLU A 139 3.35 9.52 15.20
C GLU A 139 3.04 11.01 15.31
N GLN A 140 2.52 11.62 14.26
CA GLN A 140 1.96 12.97 14.31
C GLN A 140 0.69 13.05 15.20
N GLY A 141 0.10 11.93 15.59
CA GLY A 141 -1.09 11.89 16.43
C GLY A 141 -2.37 12.35 15.75
N LEU A 142 -2.42 12.32 14.42
CA LEU A 142 -3.55 12.78 13.63
C LEU A 142 -4.61 11.66 13.52
N PRO A 143 -5.89 11.91 13.88
CA PRO A 143 -6.91 10.87 13.95
C PRO A 143 -7.36 10.35 12.58
N ASN A 144 -7.11 11.11 11.52
CA ASN A 144 -7.52 10.83 10.14
C ASN A 144 -6.50 10.03 9.32
N VAL A 145 -5.35 9.69 9.90
CA VAL A 145 -4.24 9.00 9.24
C VAL A 145 -4.29 7.51 9.53
N PHE A 146 -4.23 6.71 8.48
CA PHE A 146 -4.20 5.24 8.54
C PHE A 146 -3.08 4.71 7.63
N ARG A 147 -2.34 3.70 8.10
CA ARG A 147 -1.27 3.07 7.33
C ARG A 147 -1.51 1.59 7.16
N LEU A 148 -1.61 1.12 5.92
CA LEU A 148 -1.83 -0.29 5.64
C LEU A 148 -0.55 -1.12 5.65
N THR A 149 0.58 -0.53 5.24
CA THR A 149 1.90 -1.18 5.22
C THR A 149 2.56 -1.27 6.60
N ASN A 150 3.71 -1.96 6.67
CA ASN A 150 4.53 -2.08 7.88
C ASN A 150 5.32 -0.79 8.18
N ARG A 151 5.73 -0.64 9.45
CA ARG A 151 6.59 0.45 9.91
C ARG A 151 8.08 0.13 9.72
N ASP A 152 8.88 1.15 9.38
CA ASP A 152 10.34 1.02 9.19
C ASP A 152 11.08 0.70 10.48
N ASP A 153 10.58 1.17 11.65
CA ASP A 153 11.14 0.82 12.96
C ASP A 153 10.94 -0.65 13.36
N ARG A 154 10.19 -1.41 12.58
CA ARG A 154 10.10 -2.88 12.64
C ARG A 154 10.90 -3.53 11.50
N LYS A 155 10.81 -2.98 10.28
CA LYS A 155 11.48 -3.53 9.09
C LYS A 155 13.00 -3.49 9.21
N GLY A 156 13.58 -2.32 9.48
CA GLY A 156 15.03 -2.14 9.58
C GLY A 156 15.67 -3.06 10.63
N PRO A 157 15.27 -2.95 11.91
CA PRO A 157 15.83 -3.83 12.95
C PRO A 157 15.50 -5.31 12.75
N GLY A 158 14.34 -5.61 12.15
CA GLY A 158 13.94 -6.99 11.84
C GLY A 158 14.88 -7.64 10.85
N LEU A 159 15.13 -6.99 9.70
CA LEU A 159 16.07 -7.47 8.68
C LEU A 159 17.49 -7.58 9.24
N ALA A 160 17.94 -6.60 10.01
CA ALA A 160 19.25 -6.58 10.62
C ALA A 160 19.49 -7.81 11.50
N ARG A 161 18.57 -8.13 12.43
CA ARG A 161 18.62 -9.32 13.27
C ARG A 161 18.55 -10.61 12.46
N TRP A 162 17.70 -10.64 11.43
CA TRP A 162 17.59 -11.78 10.52
C TRP A 162 18.91 -12.06 9.79
N LEU A 163 19.54 -11.03 9.22
CA LEU A 163 20.85 -11.14 8.56
C LEU A 163 21.95 -11.59 9.52
N PHE A 164 21.96 -11.05 10.74
CA PHE A 164 22.90 -11.45 11.78
C PHE A 164 22.71 -12.94 12.16
N ALA A 165 21.49 -13.42 12.29
CA ALA A 165 21.17 -14.82 12.53
C ALA A 165 21.61 -15.74 11.37
N LYS A 166 21.63 -15.20 10.12
CA LYS A 166 22.18 -15.91 8.94
C LYS A 166 23.71 -15.80 8.80
N GLY A 167 24.41 -15.33 9.83
CA GLY A 167 25.87 -15.31 9.89
C GLY A 167 26.53 -14.03 9.36
N LYS A 168 25.78 -13.01 8.97
CA LYS A 168 26.35 -11.73 8.55
C LYS A 168 26.83 -10.95 9.77
N ARG A 169 28.04 -10.42 9.75
CA ARG A 169 28.68 -9.77 10.90
C ARG A 169 29.12 -8.34 10.62
N ARG A 170 29.36 -8.00 9.36
CA ARG A 170 29.86 -6.71 8.92
C ARG A 170 29.04 -6.18 7.76
N ALA A 171 28.45 -5.01 7.93
CA ALA A 171 27.53 -4.40 6.94
C ALA A 171 28.05 -3.06 6.44
N VAL A 172 27.87 -2.82 5.16
CA VAL A 172 27.83 -1.48 4.54
C VAL A 172 26.37 -1.06 4.45
N VAL A 173 26.06 0.18 4.83
CA VAL A 173 24.71 0.74 4.78
C VAL A 173 24.74 1.96 3.86
N LEU A 174 23.83 1.97 2.89
CA LEU A 174 23.57 3.12 2.03
C LEU A 174 22.09 3.49 2.14
N ASP A 175 21.78 4.79 2.10
CA ASP A 175 20.41 5.28 2.03
C ASP A 175 20.25 6.35 0.94
N ASP A 176 19.02 6.65 0.54
CA ASP A 176 18.70 7.64 -0.50
C ASP A 176 18.51 9.07 0.03
N GLY A 177 18.82 9.34 1.30
CA GLY A 177 18.68 10.65 1.93
C GLY A 177 17.22 11.11 2.14
N THR A 178 16.22 10.31 1.75
CA THR A 178 14.82 10.63 1.98
C THR A 178 14.38 10.31 3.41
N VAL A 179 13.23 10.83 3.85
CA VAL A 179 12.63 10.48 5.15
C VAL A 179 12.43 8.96 5.31
N TYR A 180 12.07 8.27 4.21
CA TYR A 180 11.97 6.81 4.19
C TYR A 180 13.34 6.16 4.33
N GLY A 181 14.28 6.50 3.45
CA GLY A 181 15.57 5.83 3.39
C GLY A 181 16.39 6.01 4.66
N THR A 182 16.55 7.24 5.14
CA THR A 182 17.30 7.53 6.37
C THR A 182 16.67 6.84 7.58
N GLY A 183 15.34 6.88 7.73
CA GLY A 183 14.66 6.24 8.86
C GLY A 183 14.82 4.72 8.88
N LEU A 184 14.71 4.07 7.70
CA LEU A 184 14.90 2.64 7.54
C LEU A 184 16.36 2.22 7.80
N ALA A 185 17.34 3.01 7.26
CA ALA A 185 18.77 2.78 7.46
C ALA A 185 19.15 2.89 8.94
N GLU A 186 18.72 3.94 9.63
CA GLU A 186 18.95 4.08 11.07
C GLU A 186 18.36 2.91 11.87
N GLY A 187 17.16 2.45 11.52
CA GLY A 187 16.54 1.27 12.11
C GLY A 187 17.41 0.02 11.94
N PHE A 188 17.92 -0.18 10.71
CA PHE A 188 18.82 -1.28 10.40
C PHE A 188 20.12 -1.19 11.21
N VAL A 189 20.78 -0.02 11.22
CA VAL A 189 22.03 0.24 11.98
C VAL A 189 21.85 -0.10 13.44
N ARG A 190 20.79 0.43 14.08
CA ARG A 190 20.50 0.12 15.49
C ARG A 190 20.28 -1.39 15.71
N GLY A 191 19.53 -2.03 14.83
CA GLY A 191 19.22 -3.47 14.94
C GLY A 191 20.43 -4.36 14.73
N PHE A 192 21.31 -4.01 13.77
CA PHE A 192 22.50 -4.79 13.43
C PHE A 192 23.57 -4.65 14.53
N ALA A 193 23.85 -3.42 14.98
CA ALA A 193 24.77 -3.17 16.09
C ALA A 193 24.25 -3.80 17.39
N GLY A 194 22.94 -3.69 17.69
CA GLY A 194 22.32 -4.31 18.85
C GLY A 194 22.38 -5.84 18.85
N ALA A 195 22.50 -6.48 17.68
CA ALA A 195 22.74 -7.92 17.55
C ALA A 195 24.22 -8.31 17.67
N GLY A 196 25.14 -7.36 17.73
CA GLY A 196 26.60 -7.58 17.78
C GLY A 196 27.29 -7.48 16.41
N GLY A 197 26.60 -6.99 15.39
CA GLY A 197 27.17 -6.72 14.07
C GLY A 197 27.94 -5.38 14.02
N VAL A 198 28.83 -5.25 13.04
CA VAL A 198 29.62 -4.06 12.80
C VAL A 198 29.12 -3.33 11.57
N ILE A 199 28.86 -2.03 11.68
CA ILE A 199 28.61 -1.15 10.54
C ILE A 199 29.96 -0.60 10.07
N ALA A 200 30.38 -1.05 8.89
CA ALA A 200 31.66 -0.62 8.31
C ALA A 200 31.59 0.78 7.73
N VAL A 201 30.46 1.08 7.05
CA VAL A 201 30.20 2.38 6.42
C VAL A 201 28.69 2.65 6.50
N HIS A 202 28.31 3.90 6.68
CA HIS A 202 26.95 4.38 6.47
C HIS A 202 27.04 5.72 5.72
N GLU A 203 26.51 5.75 4.51
CA GLU A 203 26.51 6.94 3.63
C GLU A 203 25.18 7.12 2.92
N SER A 204 24.82 8.37 2.64
CA SER A 204 23.66 8.69 1.80
C SER A 204 24.09 8.90 0.35
N VAL A 205 23.28 8.37 -0.58
CA VAL A 205 23.41 8.60 -2.03
C VAL A 205 22.37 9.60 -2.50
N LYS A 206 22.55 10.16 -3.69
CA LYS A 206 21.58 11.11 -4.23
C LYS A 206 20.47 10.38 -4.98
N PRO A 207 19.20 10.73 -4.74
CA PRO A 207 18.11 10.22 -5.57
C PRO A 207 18.33 10.53 -7.06
N GLY A 208 18.12 9.49 -7.91
CA GLY A 208 18.32 9.59 -9.35
C GLY A 208 19.73 9.25 -9.84
N GLU A 209 20.68 8.98 -8.96
CA GLU A 209 22.02 8.50 -9.33
C GLU A 209 21.94 7.09 -9.95
N THR A 210 22.77 6.84 -10.96
CA THR A 210 22.76 5.57 -11.72
C THR A 210 24.15 4.96 -11.94
N ASP A 211 25.22 5.62 -11.49
CA ASP A 211 26.60 5.11 -11.54
C ASP A 211 27.21 5.14 -10.14
N PHE A 212 27.23 3.97 -9.51
CA PHE A 212 27.74 3.77 -8.16
C PHE A 212 29.14 3.16 -8.12
N ARG A 213 29.78 2.92 -9.26
CA ARG A 213 31.15 2.34 -9.33
C ARG A 213 32.18 3.16 -8.55
N PRO A 214 32.20 4.53 -8.59
CA PRO A 214 33.12 5.30 -7.79
C PRO A 214 32.90 5.16 -6.29
N LEU A 215 31.62 5.08 -5.84
CA LEU A 215 31.28 4.84 -4.45
C LEU A 215 31.69 3.43 -4.02
N ILE A 216 31.27 2.40 -4.76
CA ILE A 216 31.50 0.99 -4.43
C ILE A 216 32.99 0.67 -4.46
N GLY A 217 33.77 1.25 -5.38
CA GLY A 217 35.21 1.07 -5.49
C GLY A 217 36.03 1.53 -4.28
N ARG A 218 35.49 2.44 -3.45
CA ARG A 218 36.12 2.95 -2.23
C ARG A 218 35.64 2.28 -0.93
N LEU A 219 34.62 1.40 -1.03
CA LEU A 219 34.12 0.68 0.13
C LEU A 219 35.14 -0.35 0.64
N PRO A 220 35.17 -0.62 1.96
CA PRO A 220 35.92 -1.77 2.49
C PRO A 220 35.47 -3.04 1.78
N GLN A 221 36.41 -3.94 1.44
CA GLN A 221 36.07 -5.18 0.73
C GLN A 221 35.71 -6.34 1.67
N ASP A 222 35.86 -6.16 2.97
CA ASP A 222 35.68 -7.16 4.02
C ASP A 222 34.30 -7.12 4.68
N PHE A 223 33.25 -6.68 3.93
CA PHE A 223 31.88 -6.72 4.40
C PHE A 223 31.13 -7.99 3.94
N ASP A 224 30.10 -8.41 4.70
CA ASP A 224 29.26 -9.58 4.40
C ASP A 224 27.99 -9.20 3.63
N VAL A 225 27.48 -7.99 3.85
CA VAL A 225 26.23 -7.50 3.27
C VAL A 225 26.29 -6.00 3.01
N LEU A 226 25.82 -5.58 1.84
CA LEU A 226 25.47 -4.18 1.57
C LEU A 226 23.96 -4.04 1.71
N PHE A 227 23.51 -3.23 2.68
CA PHE A 227 22.12 -2.88 2.85
C PHE A 227 21.84 -1.49 2.23
N PHE A 228 20.87 -1.44 1.34
CA PHE A 228 20.37 -0.19 0.77
C PHE A 228 18.97 0.12 1.28
N ALA A 229 18.81 1.31 1.85
CA ALA A 229 17.53 1.87 2.28
C ALA A 229 17.13 2.99 1.31
N GLY A 230 16.32 2.66 0.33
CA GLY A 230 15.90 3.57 -0.73
C GLY A 230 15.03 2.85 -1.75
N ILE A 231 14.85 3.46 -2.91
CA ILE A 231 13.91 2.95 -3.90
C ILE A 231 14.65 2.50 -5.17
N ARG A 232 14.87 3.40 -6.09
CA ARG A 232 15.29 3.10 -7.46
C ARG A 232 16.77 2.73 -7.57
N GLU A 233 17.60 3.37 -6.79
CA GLU A 233 19.07 3.30 -6.84
C GLU A 233 19.57 1.89 -6.53
N GLY A 234 18.81 1.11 -5.74
CA GLY A 234 19.16 -0.25 -5.34
C GLY A 234 19.46 -1.18 -6.53
N ALA A 235 18.76 -1.02 -7.64
CA ALA A 235 18.99 -1.80 -8.86
C ALA A 235 20.37 -1.51 -9.49
N TYR A 236 20.75 -0.23 -9.52
CA TYR A 236 22.04 0.21 -10.07
C TYR A 236 23.18 -0.13 -9.12
N ILE A 237 22.98 0.00 -7.81
CA ILE A 237 23.97 -0.39 -6.79
C ILE A 237 24.33 -1.87 -6.92
N VAL A 238 23.34 -2.78 -6.95
CA VAL A 238 23.63 -4.21 -7.09
C VAL A 238 24.27 -4.54 -8.43
N LYS A 239 23.84 -3.88 -9.50
CA LYS A 239 24.45 -4.03 -10.84
C LYS A 239 25.92 -3.65 -10.83
N ASP A 240 26.27 -2.50 -10.25
CA ASP A 240 27.64 -2.02 -10.17
C ASP A 240 28.50 -2.85 -9.21
N MET A 241 27.92 -3.34 -8.09
CA MET A 241 28.61 -4.33 -7.25
C MET A 241 29.08 -5.54 -8.06
N ARG A 242 28.18 -6.14 -8.84
CA ARG A 242 28.51 -7.33 -9.66
C ARG A 242 29.47 -7.01 -10.77
N ALA A 243 29.37 -5.83 -11.41
CA ALA A 243 30.31 -5.37 -12.44
C ALA A 243 31.75 -5.19 -11.88
N LEU A 244 31.89 -4.83 -10.61
CA LEU A 244 33.16 -4.71 -9.90
C LEU A 244 33.62 -6.03 -9.27
N GLY A 245 32.95 -7.15 -9.54
CA GLY A 245 33.33 -8.48 -9.03
C GLY A 245 32.92 -8.76 -7.60
N LEU A 246 32.15 -7.87 -6.94
CA LEU A 246 31.67 -8.09 -5.57
C LEU A 246 30.53 -9.11 -5.57
N THR A 247 30.69 -10.18 -4.80
CA THR A 247 29.73 -11.30 -4.70
C THR A 247 28.93 -11.29 -3.41
N GLN A 248 29.25 -10.40 -2.47
CA GLN A 248 28.60 -10.28 -1.18
C GLN A 248 27.10 -10.06 -1.34
N MET A 249 26.34 -10.40 -0.31
CA MET A 249 24.90 -10.25 -0.27
C MET A 249 24.50 -8.77 -0.44
N PHE A 250 23.51 -8.52 -1.29
CA PHE A 250 22.81 -7.24 -1.34
C PHE A 250 21.48 -7.36 -0.60
N ALA A 251 21.17 -6.43 0.28
CA ALA A 251 19.89 -6.37 0.97
C ALA A 251 19.25 -5.01 0.76
N CYS A 252 17.93 -4.96 0.64
CA CYS A 252 17.21 -3.72 0.44
C CYS A 252 15.86 -3.72 1.16
N GLY A 253 15.36 -2.53 1.48
CA GLY A 253 14.01 -2.32 1.94
C GLY A 253 12.95 -2.67 0.89
N ASP A 254 11.70 -2.43 1.25
CA ASP A 254 10.55 -2.66 0.36
C ASP A 254 10.44 -1.65 -0.79
N GLY A 255 11.22 -0.57 -0.79
CA GLY A 255 11.39 0.31 -1.93
C GLY A 255 12.01 -0.37 -3.16
N CYS A 256 12.80 -1.45 -2.96
CA CYS A 256 13.30 -2.30 -4.05
C CYS A 256 12.31 -3.41 -4.46
N TRP A 257 11.17 -3.54 -3.80
CA TRP A 257 10.20 -4.58 -4.12
C TRP A 257 9.35 -4.19 -5.33
N SER A 258 9.98 -4.12 -6.48
CA SER A 258 9.37 -3.75 -7.76
C SER A 258 10.02 -4.51 -8.91
N VAL A 259 9.21 -5.15 -9.75
CA VAL A 259 9.72 -5.82 -10.96
C VAL A 259 10.31 -4.79 -11.92
N ASP A 260 9.58 -3.71 -12.18
CA ASP A 260 9.99 -2.67 -13.13
C ASP A 260 11.07 -1.73 -12.56
N GLY A 261 11.01 -1.44 -11.25
CA GLY A 261 11.95 -0.55 -10.57
C GLY A 261 13.25 -1.20 -10.12
N PHE A 262 13.26 -2.53 -9.91
CA PHE A 262 14.44 -3.24 -9.40
C PHE A 262 14.86 -4.41 -10.29
N ILE A 263 14.00 -5.43 -10.50
CA ILE A 263 14.43 -6.65 -11.18
C ILE A 263 14.89 -6.37 -12.61
N LYS A 264 14.08 -5.65 -13.39
CA LYS A 264 14.42 -5.35 -14.80
C LYS A 264 15.70 -4.53 -14.93
N PRO A 265 15.91 -3.41 -14.20
CA PRO A 265 17.15 -2.63 -14.30
C PRO A 265 18.39 -3.36 -13.76
N ALA A 266 18.24 -4.18 -12.70
CA ALA A 266 19.34 -4.97 -12.15
C ALA A 266 19.73 -6.15 -13.07
N GLY A 267 18.77 -6.71 -13.82
CA GLY A 267 19.00 -7.87 -14.67
C GLY A 267 19.56 -9.06 -13.90
N ASP A 268 20.55 -9.76 -14.49
CA ASP A 268 21.18 -10.93 -13.88
C ASP A 268 21.93 -10.62 -12.58
N ALA A 269 22.28 -9.35 -12.33
CA ALA A 269 22.92 -8.93 -11.10
C ALA A 269 22.07 -9.21 -9.85
N ALA A 270 20.73 -9.21 -9.98
CA ALA A 270 19.82 -9.50 -8.89
C ALA A 270 19.91 -10.94 -8.35
N SER A 271 20.39 -11.89 -9.16
CA SER A 271 20.54 -13.30 -8.78
C SER A 271 21.99 -13.76 -8.68
N ALA A 272 22.96 -12.92 -9.09
CA ALA A 272 24.38 -13.24 -9.06
C ALA A 272 24.98 -13.16 -7.63
N GLY A 273 26.11 -13.84 -7.42
CA GLY A 273 26.82 -13.89 -6.13
C GLY A 273 25.96 -14.55 -5.04
N GLU A 274 25.92 -13.96 -3.85
CA GLU A 274 25.02 -14.41 -2.76
C GLU A 274 23.56 -14.00 -2.97
N GLY A 275 23.25 -13.35 -4.12
CA GLY A 275 21.93 -12.86 -4.47
C GLY A 275 21.49 -11.64 -3.66
N VAL A 276 20.18 -11.41 -3.70
CA VAL A 276 19.56 -10.27 -3.01
C VAL A 276 18.58 -10.70 -1.94
N ARG A 277 18.36 -9.83 -0.94
CA ARG A 277 17.31 -9.97 0.07
C ARG A 277 16.49 -8.68 0.09
N ILE A 278 15.26 -8.78 -0.36
CA ILE A 278 14.36 -7.63 -0.51
C ILE A 278 13.19 -7.81 0.45
N LEU A 279 12.93 -6.79 1.26
CA LEU A 279 11.73 -6.78 2.09
C LEU A 279 10.48 -6.58 1.25
N SER A 280 9.36 -7.13 1.71
CA SER A 280 8.04 -6.80 1.18
C SER A 280 7.03 -6.62 2.31
N ALA A 281 6.03 -5.78 2.03
CA ALA A 281 4.99 -5.41 2.98
C ALA A 281 3.70 -6.22 2.81
N ALA A 282 3.66 -7.10 1.83
CA ALA A 282 2.57 -8.03 1.58
C ALA A 282 3.11 -9.40 1.17
N PRO A 283 2.38 -10.48 1.40
CA PRO A 283 2.75 -11.82 0.96
C PRO A 283 2.70 -11.93 -0.56
N ALA A 284 3.26 -13.01 -1.09
CA ALA A 284 3.18 -13.32 -2.50
C ALA A 284 1.70 -13.38 -2.95
N LEU A 285 1.40 -12.80 -4.12
CA LEU A 285 0.06 -12.89 -4.73
C LEU A 285 -0.33 -14.36 -4.93
N GLY A 286 -1.57 -14.69 -4.54
CA GLY A 286 -2.08 -16.07 -4.54
C GLY A 286 -1.97 -16.77 -3.19
N SER A 287 -1.19 -16.26 -2.22
CA SER A 287 -1.11 -16.84 -0.87
C SER A 287 -2.26 -16.39 0.06
N VAL A 288 -2.95 -15.30 -0.27
CA VAL A 288 -4.14 -14.84 0.45
C VAL A 288 -5.37 -15.09 -0.40
N PRO A 289 -6.48 -15.62 0.18
CA PRO A 289 -7.72 -15.85 -0.56
C PRO A 289 -8.19 -14.60 -1.32
N GLY A 290 -8.53 -14.77 -2.61
CA GLY A 290 -8.97 -13.68 -3.50
C GLY A 290 -7.85 -12.86 -4.14
N SER A 291 -6.59 -13.01 -3.68
CA SER A 291 -5.47 -12.23 -4.24
C SER A 291 -5.05 -12.70 -5.64
N ALA A 292 -5.21 -13.99 -5.95
CA ALA A 292 -4.94 -14.53 -7.28
C ALA A 292 -5.96 -14.02 -8.32
N GLU A 293 -7.24 -14.04 -7.97
CA GLU A 293 -8.32 -13.53 -8.82
C GLU A 293 -8.19 -12.01 -9.03
N PHE A 294 -7.81 -11.27 -7.99
CA PHE A 294 -7.48 -9.85 -8.12
C PHE A 294 -6.32 -9.65 -9.10
N ALA A 295 -5.22 -10.40 -8.94
CA ALA A 295 -4.05 -10.29 -9.81
C ALA A 295 -4.41 -10.57 -11.28
N ALA A 296 -5.27 -11.56 -11.54
CA ALA A 296 -5.76 -11.87 -12.88
C ALA A 296 -6.57 -10.70 -13.48
N ARG A 297 -7.51 -10.12 -12.72
CA ARG A 297 -8.32 -8.97 -13.18
C ARG A 297 -7.46 -7.72 -13.39
N TYR A 298 -6.54 -7.44 -12.47
CA TYR A 298 -5.61 -6.32 -12.61
C TYR A 298 -4.75 -6.47 -13.86
N THR A 299 -4.12 -7.63 -14.03
CA THR A 299 -3.22 -7.90 -15.17
C THR A 299 -3.95 -7.85 -16.51
N ALA A 300 -5.19 -8.33 -16.57
CA ALA A 300 -6.00 -8.25 -17.79
C ALA A 300 -6.30 -6.80 -18.21
N LYS A 301 -6.38 -5.88 -17.26
CA LYS A 301 -6.74 -4.47 -17.54
C LYS A 301 -5.52 -3.56 -17.72
N TYR A 302 -4.46 -3.79 -16.94
CA TYR A 302 -3.34 -2.84 -16.82
C TYR A 302 -1.98 -3.44 -17.18
N GLY A 303 -1.89 -4.72 -17.44
CA GLY A 303 -0.63 -5.41 -17.67
C GLY A 303 -0.01 -5.95 -16.36
N PRO A 304 1.31 -6.19 -16.37
CA PRO A 304 1.98 -6.83 -15.24
C PRO A 304 1.72 -6.11 -13.91
N ILE A 305 1.38 -6.89 -12.89
CA ILE A 305 1.15 -6.39 -11.54
C ILE A 305 2.48 -6.30 -10.79
N ASN A 306 2.69 -5.19 -10.08
CA ASN A 306 3.73 -5.05 -9.08
C ASN A 306 3.16 -5.30 -7.67
N ASN A 307 3.91 -4.95 -6.65
CA ASN A 307 3.78 -5.59 -5.35
C ASN A 307 2.84 -4.88 -4.36
N TYR A 308 2.51 -3.58 -4.60
CA TYR A 308 1.62 -2.81 -3.71
C TYR A 308 0.18 -2.67 -4.25
N ALA A 309 -0.12 -3.30 -5.37
CA ALA A 309 -1.45 -3.24 -5.96
C ALA A 309 -2.54 -3.75 -5.00
N ALA A 310 -2.28 -4.88 -4.31
CA ALA A 310 -3.23 -5.43 -3.35
C ALA A 310 -3.48 -4.49 -2.16
N ASN A 311 -2.42 -3.87 -1.61
CA ASN A 311 -2.54 -2.89 -0.54
C ASN A 311 -3.35 -1.65 -0.99
N SER A 312 -3.08 -1.17 -2.20
CA SER A 312 -3.77 0.00 -2.77
C SER A 312 -5.25 -0.28 -3.07
N TYR A 313 -5.53 -1.47 -3.60
CA TYR A 313 -6.90 -1.95 -3.84
C TYR A 313 -7.70 -2.07 -2.53
N ASP A 314 -7.10 -2.69 -1.49
CA ASP A 314 -7.75 -2.81 -0.19
C ASP A 314 -7.91 -1.45 0.50
N SER A 315 -6.97 -0.51 0.35
CA SER A 315 -7.09 0.85 0.86
C SER A 315 -8.36 1.55 0.34
N ALA A 316 -8.62 1.44 -0.96
CA ALA A 316 -9.84 1.98 -1.57
C ALA A 316 -11.10 1.29 -1.05
N ARG A 317 -11.08 -0.05 -0.91
CA ARG A 317 -12.21 -0.82 -0.39
C ARG A 317 -12.52 -0.51 1.07
N ILE A 318 -11.50 -0.30 1.90
CA ILE A 318 -11.65 0.12 3.29
C ILE A 318 -12.35 1.48 3.37
N LEU A 319 -11.88 2.47 2.61
CA LEU A 319 -12.50 3.81 2.54
C LEU A 319 -13.94 3.72 2.04
N MET A 320 -14.20 3.07 0.91
CA MET A 320 -15.55 2.90 0.38
C MET A 320 -16.49 2.21 1.36
N GLY A 321 -15.99 1.19 2.08
CA GLY A 321 -16.75 0.51 3.11
C GLY A 321 -17.05 1.40 4.33
N ALA A 322 -16.13 2.29 4.73
CA ALA A 322 -16.38 3.27 5.79
C ALA A 322 -17.43 4.30 5.36
N ILE A 323 -17.29 4.84 4.14
CA ILE A 323 -18.23 5.78 3.54
C ILE A 323 -19.64 5.16 3.47
N GLU A 324 -19.76 3.93 2.98
CA GLU A 324 -21.05 3.23 2.88
C GLU A 324 -21.72 3.01 4.25
N ARG A 325 -20.93 2.63 5.27
CA ARG A 325 -21.47 2.47 6.63
C ARG A 325 -22.08 3.77 7.16
N VAL A 326 -21.38 4.90 6.98
CA VAL A 326 -21.87 6.22 7.39
C VAL A 326 -23.11 6.61 6.60
N ALA A 327 -23.07 6.48 5.27
CA ALA A 327 -24.19 6.78 4.39
C ALA A 327 -25.45 5.98 4.76
N THR A 328 -25.29 4.69 5.05
CA THR A 328 -26.40 3.80 5.48
C THR A 328 -26.98 4.24 6.83
N ALA A 329 -26.11 4.55 7.81
CA ALA A 329 -26.55 4.95 9.15
C ALA A 329 -27.28 6.31 9.13
N LYS A 330 -26.74 7.25 8.35
CA LYS A 330 -27.32 8.62 8.25
C LYS A 330 -28.46 8.74 7.26
N LYS A 331 -28.66 7.75 6.41
CA LYS A 331 -29.61 7.80 5.29
C LYS A 331 -29.39 9.03 4.40
N GLY A 332 -28.12 9.37 4.11
CA GLY A 332 -27.73 10.55 3.33
C GLY A 332 -26.22 10.61 3.09
N MET A 333 -25.77 11.68 2.44
CA MET A 333 -24.34 11.90 2.16
C MET A 333 -23.54 11.93 3.48
N PRO A 334 -22.40 11.21 3.54
CA PRO A 334 -21.52 11.20 4.69
C PRO A 334 -20.86 12.55 4.95
N VAL A 335 -20.55 12.82 6.21
CA VAL A 335 -19.66 13.90 6.61
C VAL A 335 -18.27 13.29 6.84
N ARG A 336 -17.21 13.97 6.42
CA ARG A 336 -15.81 13.48 6.50
C ARG A 336 -15.40 12.99 7.88
N ALA A 337 -15.76 13.75 8.94
CA ALA A 337 -15.42 13.38 10.32
C ALA A 337 -16.04 12.03 10.74
N ASP A 338 -17.24 11.72 10.25
CA ASP A 338 -17.88 10.42 10.52
C ASP A 338 -17.22 9.28 9.75
N VAL A 339 -16.70 9.56 8.54
CA VAL A 339 -15.90 8.58 7.78
C VAL A 339 -14.62 8.25 8.53
N VAL A 340 -13.90 9.25 9.07
CA VAL A 340 -12.72 9.04 9.93
C VAL A 340 -13.07 8.13 11.13
N ALA A 341 -14.17 8.40 11.83
CA ALA A 341 -14.60 7.56 12.95
C ALA A 341 -14.96 6.14 12.49
N ALA A 342 -15.63 6.00 11.33
CA ALA A 342 -16.04 4.71 10.78
C ALA A 342 -14.86 3.84 10.29
N MET A 343 -13.68 4.44 10.00
CA MET A 343 -12.47 3.67 9.66
C MET A 343 -12.07 2.66 10.73
N ARG A 344 -12.33 2.96 12.00
CA ARG A 344 -11.98 2.14 13.16
C ARG A 344 -13.11 1.19 13.63
N ALA A 345 -14.30 1.28 13.01
CA ALA A 345 -15.51 0.66 13.56
C ALA A 345 -15.51 -0.87 13.53
N ARG A 346 -14.78 -1.48 12.62
CA ARG A 346 -14.68 -2.95 12.52
C ARG A 346 -13.47 -3.38 11.69
N PRO A 347 -12.97 -4.62 11.92
CA PRO A 347 -11.96 -5.24 11.08
C PRO A 347 -12.38 -5.33 9.61
N PHE A 348 -11.40 -5.29 8.71
CA PHE A 348 -11.61 -5.43 7.28
C PHE A 348 -10.86 -6.66 6.75
N GLN A 349 -11.59 -7.66 6.23
CA GLN A 349 -10.96 -8.78 5.53
C GLN A 349 -10.74 -8.40 4.06
N GLY A 350 -9.48 -8.19 3.73
CA GLY A 350 -9.02 -7.86 2.39
C GLY A 350 -8.32 -9.03 1.70
N ILE A 351 -7.54 -8.68 0.69
CA ILE A 351 -6.71 -9.58 -0.11
C ILE A 351 -5.21 -9.35 0.09
N ALA A 352 -4.83 -8.26 0.76
CA ALA A 352 -3.43 -7.90 1.00
C ALA A 352 -2.83 -8.64 2.21
N TYR A 353 -3.65 -9.09 3.16
CA TYR A 353 -3.20 -9.76 4.38
C TYR A 353 -4.09 -10.95 4.71
N ALA A 354 -3.46 -12.01 5.25
CA ALA A 354 -4.18 -13.22 5.65
C ALA A 354 -5.10 -12.99 6.87
N ARG A 355 -4.74 -12.06 7.75
CA ARG A 355 -5.57 -11.63 8.88
C ARG A 355 -6.34 -10.36 8.54
N PRO A 356 -7.53 -10.14 9.12
CA PRO A 356 -8.25 -8.89 8.97
C PRO A 356 -7.39 -7.69 9.38
N VAL A 357 -7.50 -6.59 8.62
CA VAL A 357 -6.89 -5.31 8.95
C VAL A 357 -7.65 -4.68 10.13
N GLU A 358 -6.92 -4.37 11.17
CA GLU A 358 -7.35 -3.61 12.33
C GLU A 358 -6.36 -2.49 12.61
N TRP A 359 -6.84 -1.37 13.11
CA TRP A 359 -6.01 -0.23 13.41
C TRP A 359 -5.67 -0.16 14.90
N ASP A 360 -4.39 0.03 15.19
CA ASP A 360 -3.98 0.42 16.55
C ASP A 360 -4.42 1.87 16.88
N ALA A 361 -4.08 2.35 18.07
CA ALA A 361 -4.43 3.70 18.50
C ALA A 361 -3.87 4.80 17.58
N LYS A 362 -2.72 4.55 16.92
CA LYS A 362 -2.06 5.49 16.03
C LYS A 362 -2.59 5.44 14.59
N GLY A 363 -3.32 4.38 14.21
CA GLY A 363 -3.77 4.15 12.83
C GLY A 363 -2.87 3.20 12.04
N ASP A 364 -2.00 2.46 12.70
CA ASP A 364 -1.17 1.43 12.08
C ASP A 364 -1.91 0.10 11.98
N ASN A 365 -1.71 -0.63 10.87
CA ASN A 365 -2.29 -1.95 10.66
C ASN A 365 -1.61 -3.00 11.55
N THR A 366 -2.40 -3.64 12.43
CA THR A 366 -1.92 -4.70 13.32
C THR A 366 -1.72 -6.04 12.63
N ALA A 367 -2.29 -6.25 11.43
CA ALA A 367 -2.15 -7.47 10.65
C ALA A 367 -0.89 -7.49 9.76
N ALA A 368 -0.17 -6.37 9.68
CA ALA A 368 0.97 -6.22 8.78
C ALA A 368 2.16 -7.11 9.21
N VAL A 369 2.66 -7.91 8.27
CA VAL A 369 3.81 -8.85 8.42
C VAL A 369 4.90 -8.45 7.43
N ILE A 370 6.15 -8.64 7.79
CA ILE A 370 7.32 -8.35 6.96
C ILE A 370 7.80 -9.66 6.31
N PHE A 371 7.95 -9.68 5.01
CA PHE A 371 8.45 -10.83 4.27
C PHE A 371 9.84 -10.55 3.72
N VAL A 372 10.67 -11.59 3.64
CA VAL A 372 11.99 -11.55 3.01
C VAL A 372 11.91 -12.31 1.70
N ASN A 373 12.29 -11.65 0.63
CA ASN A 373 12.29 -12.22 -0.71
C ASN A 373 13.70 -12.30 -1.27
N THR A 374 13.92 -13.25 -2.15
CA THR A 374 15.05 -13.29 -3.10
C THR A 374 14.53 -13.11 -4.53
N VAL A 375 15.44 -13.06 -5.51
CA VAL A 375 15.09 -13.05 -6.94
C VAL A 375 15.54 -14.36 -7.56
N GLU A 376 14.59 -15.11 -8.12
CA GLU A 376 14.84 -16.34 -8.88
C GLU A 376 14.06 -16.31 -10.20
N GLY A 377 14.73 -16.60 -11.31
CA GLY A 377 14.09 -16.61 -12.64
C GLY A 377 13.41 -15.28 -13.01
N GLY A 378 13.99 -14.16 -12.58
CA GLY A 378 13.44 -12.81 -12.83
C GLY A 378 12.16 -12.47 -12.06
N ARG A 379 11.89 -13.17 -10.96
CA ARG A 379 10.72 -12.95 -10.10
C ARG A 379 11.12 -12.91 -8.63
N PHE A 380 10.37 -12.17 -7.83
CA PHE A 380 10.49 -12.27 -6.38
C PHE A 380 9.97 -13.61 -5.90
N LYS A 381 10.72 -14.22 -4.97
CA LYS A 381 10.37 -15.45 -4.28
C LYS A 381 10.48 -15.21 -2.79
N GLU A 382 9.37 -15.34 -2.08
CA GLU A 382 9.36 -15.30 -0.62
C GLU A 382 10.15 -16.48 -0.05
N ILE A 383 11.03 -16.19 0.91
CA ILE A 383 11.92 -17.19 1.53
C ILE A 383 11.81 -17.23 3.05
N ASP A 384 11.30 -16.17 3.68
CA ASP A 384 11.14 -16.09 5.13
C ASP A 384 10.20 -14.96 5.55
N GLN A 385 9.80 -14.94 6.82
CA GLN A 385 8.99 -13.88 7.45
C GLN A 385 9.70 -13.36 8.70
N ILE A 386 9.56 -12.05 8.94
CA ILE A 386 10.12 -11.39 10.13
C ILE A 386 8.96 -10.88 10.98
N GLY A 387 8.93 -11.29 12.26
CA GLY A 387 7.95 -10.80 13.22
C GLY A 387 6.53 -11.31 12.99
N GLY A 388 6.39 -12.57 12.58
CA GLY A 388 5.14 -13.30 12.70
C GLY A 388 4.71 -13.45 14.16
N PRO A 389 3.42 -13.78 14.46
CA PRO A 389 2.93 -13.93 15.81
C PRO A 389 3.68 -14.99 16.60
#